data_aaad4c5ed2f4558056fa9e6d1beebf91
#
_entry.id   aaad4c5ed2f4558056fa9e6d1beebf91
#
_cell.length_a   1.000
_cell.length_b   1.000
_cell.length_c   1.000
_cell.angle_alpha   90.00
_cell.angle_beta   90.00
_cell.angle_gamma   90.00
#
_symmetry.space_group_name_H-M   'P 1'
#
loop_
_entity.id
_entity.type
_entity.pdbx_description
1 polymer ?
#
loop_
_entity_poly.entity_id
_entity_poly.type
_entity_poly.pdbx_seq_one_letter_code
_entity_poly.pdbx_strand_id
1 'polypeptide(L)'
;TDVEELDATATAERIRIAGAVGGLWHPHCARIHPAKLATGLADAVQRLGVSIHEGTRVTRIEPGRAVTEHGLVRATRVIRATEGFTADLQGEHRTWLPMNSSMIATEPLPEAVWDEIGWNGHETLGDFAHVYMYAQRTADNRIAFGGRGVPYRYGSRVDTDGSTQDQTVRSLAALLRDFFPAAAIDGGQVPIAHAWAVVLGVPRDWSATVGHDSRTGLGCAGGYVGTGVTATNLAGRTLADLILGRDTDLVRLPWVDHRARRWEVEPLRYLAV
;
A
#
# COMPACT_ATOMS: atom_id res chain seq x y z
N THR A 1 16.69 12.15 16.02
CA THR A 1 16.05 11.17 15.11
C THR A 1 16.67 9.82 15.40
N ASP A 2 15.85 8.76 15.42
CA ASP A 2 16.31 7.39 15.68
C ASP A 2 16.79 6.69 14.39
N VAL A 3 17.08 7.46 13.34
CA VAL A 3 17.59 6.97 12.06
C VAL A 3 19.12 6.97 12.16
N GLU A 4 19.72 5.84 11.83
CA GLU A 4 21.15 5.62 11.80
C GLU A 4 21.63 5.49 10.35
N GLU A 5 22.65 6.26 9.97
CA GLU A 5 23.34 6.12 8.70
C GLU A 5 24.39 5.01 8.81
N LEU A 6 24.32 4.06 7.90
CA LEU A 6 25.22 2.90 7.84
C LEU A 6 26.13 3.01 6.63
N ASP A 7 27.42 2.78 6.81
CA ASP A 7 28.34 2.57 5.70
C ASP A 7 28.13 1.19 5.02
N ALA A 8 28.89 0.91 3.98
CA ALA A 8 28.77 -0.35 3.24
C ALA A 8 29.01 -1.59 4.12
N THR A 9 29.94 -1.51 5.07
CA THR A 9 30.29 -2.61 5.97
C THR A 9 29.16 -2.86 6.96
N ALA A 10 28.71 -1.83 7.67
CA ALA A 10 27.62 -1.92 8.63
C ALA A 10 26.29 -2.33 7.96
N THR A 11 26.06 -1.93 6.71
CA THR A 11 24.93 -2.40 5.89
C THR A 11 25.05 -3.91 5.62
N ALA A 12 26.23 -4.38 5.19
CA ALA A 12 26.47 -5.79 4.87
C ALA A 12 26.40 -6.72 6.09
N GLU A 13 26.67 -6.21 7.30
CA GLU A 13 26.48 -6.96 8.54
C GLU A 13 25.00 -7.25 8.85
N ARG A 14 24.08 -6.38 8.39
CA ARG A 14 22.63 -6.56 8.54
C ARG A 14 22.01 -7.34 7.39
N ILE A 15 22.41 -7.00 6.17
CA ILE A 15 21.91 -7.61 4.94
C ILE A 15 22.90 -7.37 3.80
N ARG A 16 23.23 -8.41 3.05
CA ARG A 16 24.13 -8.30 1.90
C ARG A 16 23.33 -8.13 0.63
N ILE A 17 23.38 -6.92 0.11
CA ILE A 17 22.72 -6.52 -1.13
C ILE A 17 23.79 -6.19 -2.16
N ALA A 18 23.69 -6.76 -3.35
CA ALA A 18 24.68 -6.52 -4.41
C ALA A 18 24.70 -5.03 -4.79
N GLY A 19 25.90 -4.44 -4.77
CA GLY A 19 26.11 -3.03 -5.12
C GLY A 19 25.69 -2.02 -4.06
N ALA A 20 25.28 -2.43 -2.86
CA ALA A 20 24.97 -1.49 -1.78
C ALA A 20 26.24 -0.76 -1.32
N VAL A 21 26.17 0.56 -1.25
CA VAL A 21 27.27 1.46 -0.81
C VAL A 21 27.06 1.99 0.62
N GLY A 22 25.89 1.73 1.20
CA GLY A 22 25.48 2.16 2.55
C GLY A 22 23.97 2.04 2.70
N GLY A 23 23.45 2.47 3.85
CA GLY A 23 22.02 2.42 4.14
C GLY A 23 21.58 3.41 5.22
N LEU A 24 20.28 3.53 5.38
CA LEU A 24 19.65 4.16 6.53
C LEU A 24 18.88 3.08 7.30
N TRP A 25 19.19 2.92 8.57
CA TRP A 25 18.47 2.01 9.42
C TRP A 25 17.55 2.74 10.38
N HIS A 26 16.34 2.20 10.56
CA HIS A 26 15.33 2.76 11.43
C HIS A 26 14.71 1.67 12.33
N PRO A 27 14.77 1.80 13.66
CA PRO A 27 14.38 0.73 14.59
C PRO A 27 12.87 0.54 14.73
N HIS A 28 12.06 1.49 14.27
CA HIS A 28 10.61 1.50 14.51
C HIS A 28 9.78 0.89 13.36
N CYS A 29 10.41 0.14 12.49
CA CYS A 29 9.72 -0.65 11.47
C CYS A 29 9.40 -2.06 11.98
N ALA A 30 8.30 -2.63 11.48
CA ALA A 30 7.91 -3.99 11.83
C ALA A 30 7.53 -4.78 10.58
N ARG A 31 8.07 -5.99 10.47
CA ARG A 31 7.62 -6.97 9.49
C ARG A 31 6.26 -7.52 9.92
N ILE A 32 5.30 -7.46 9.03
CA ILE A 32 3.95 -7.99 9.25
C ILE A 32 3.50 -8.87 8.09
N HIS A 33 2.39 -9.58 8.29
CA HIS A 33 1.64 -10.24 7.24
C HIS A 33 0.34 -9.45 6.97
N PRO A 34 0.27 -8.61 5.91
CA PRO A 34 -0.82 -7.66 5.71
C PRO A 34 -2.21 -8.31 5.63
N ALA A 35 -2.33 -9.45 4.94
CA ALA A 35 -3.61 -10.15 4.84
C ALA A 35 -4.10 -10.65 6.20
N LYS A 36 -3.22 -11.23 7.03
CA LYS A 36 -3.58 -11.66 8.40
C LYS A 36 -3.97 -10.48 9.29
N LEU A 37 -3.30 -9.32 9.13
CA LEU A 37 -3.69 -8.12 9.84
C LEU A 37 -5.10 -7.66 9.44
N ALA A 38 -5.39 -7.60 8.13
CA ALA A 38 -6.69 -7.16 7.62
C ALA A 38 -7.83 -8.11 8.04
N THR A 39 -7.64 -9.43 7.89
CA THR A 39 -8.64 -10.43 8.28
C THR A 39 -8.86 -10.45 9.80
N GLY A 40 -7.78 -10.40 10.59
CA GLY A 40 -7.89 -10.33 12.05
C GLY A 40 -8.57 -9.05 12.54
N LEU A 41 -8.39 -7.93 11.85
CA LEU A 41 -9.12 -6.69 12.15
C LEU A 41 -10.60 -6.81 11.76
N ALA A 42 -10.93 -7.42 10.62
CA ALA A 42 -12.30 -7.69 10.21
C ALA A 42 -13.02 -8.55 11.24
N ASP A 43 -12.41 -9.65 11.68
CA ASP A 43 -12.95 -10.51 12.75
C ASP A 43 -13.16 -9.73 14.06
N ALA A 44 -12.23 -8.84 14.41
CA ALA A 44 -12.33 -8.06 15.63
C ALA A 44 -13.52 -7.09 15.60
N VAL A 45 -13.73 -6.36 14.50
CA VAL A 45 -14.84 -5.42 14.37
C VAL A 45 -16.19 -6.14 14.27
N GLN A 46 -16.25 -7.31 13.63
CA GLN A 46 -17.46 -8.15 13.62
C GLN A 46 -17.85 -8.62 15.03
N ARG A 47 -16.89 -9.02 15.86
CA ARG A 47 -17.17 -9.34 17.29
C ARG A 47 -17.70 -8.14 18.07
N LEU A 48 -17.41 -6.91 17.63
CA LEU A 48 -17.96 -5.68 18.19
C LEU A 48 -19.33 -5.30 17.59
N GLY A 49 -19.91 -6.15 16.74
CA GLY A 49 -21.24 -5.95 16.16
C GLY A 49 -21.24 -5.20 14.82
N VAL A 50 -20.08 -4.96 14.19
CA VAL A 50 -20.03 -4.37 12.86
C VAL A 50 -20.39 -5.42 11.81
N SER A 51 -21.33 -5.09 10.92
CA SER A 51 -21.65 -5.93 9.75
C SER A 51 -20.70 -5.60 8.59
N ILE A 52 -20.08 -6.63 8.02
CA ILE A 52 -19.26 -6.53 6.81
C ILE A 52 -20.02 -7.22 5.68
N HIS A 53 -20.20 -6.53 4.57
CA HIS A 53 -20.86 -7.03 3.36
C HIS A 53 -19.87 -7.08 2.22
N GLU A 54 -19.27 -8.24 1.99
CA GLU A 54 -18.42 -8.49 0.83
C GLU A 54 -19.28 -8.66 -0.44
N GLY A 55 -18.66 -8.59 -1.62
CA GLY A 55 -19.37 -8.70 -2.90
C GLY A 55 -20.43 -7.61 -3.13
N THR A 56 -20.35 -6.50 -2.39
CA THR A 56 -21.35 -5.43 -2.40
C THR A 56 -20.70 -4.13 -2.87
N ARG A 57 -20.57 -3.98 -4.19
CA ARG A 57 -19.89 -2.83 -4.78
C ARG A 57 -20.69 -1.54 -4.59
N VAL A 58 -20.05 -0.53 -4.00
CA VAL A 58 -20.59 0.83 -3.91
C VAL A 58 -20.25 1.57 -5.20
N THR A 59 -21.28 2.14 -5.85
CA THR A 59 -21.13 2.88 -7.10
C THR A 59 -21.20 4.39 -6.92
N ARG A 60 -21.87 4.86 -5.84
CA ARG A 60 -22.04 6.28 -5.55
C ARG A 60 -22.22 6.51 -4.05
N ILE A 61 -21.64 7.61 -3.57
CA ILE A 61 -21.76 8.05 -2.17
C ILE A 61 -22.42 9.45 -2.17
N GLU A 62 -23.43 9.60 -1.32
CA GLU A 62 -24.17 10.85 -1.14
C GLU A 62 -24.42 11.10 0.35
N PRO A 63 -24.77 12.33 0.76
CA PRO A 63 -25.20 12.57 2.14
C PRO A 63 -26.32 11.61 2.55
N GLY A 64 -26.12 10.92 3.65
CA GLY A 64 -27.09 9.99 4.21
C GLY A 64 -27.20 8.64 3.50
N ARG A 65 -26.46 8.36 2.43
CA ARG A 65 -26.57 7.05 1.74
C ARG A 65 -25.36 6.65 0.91
N ALA A 66 -25.14 5.36 0.81
CA ALA A 66 -24.29 4.71 -0.17
C ALA A 66 -25.13 3.89 -1.14
N VAL A 67 -24.96 4.07 -2.45
CA VAL A 67 -25.65 3.32 -3.49
C VAL A 67 -24.77 2.16 -3.92
N THR A 68 -25.34 0.96 -3.96
CA THR A 68 -24.67 -0.27 -4.37
C THR A 68 -25.33 -0.89 -5.60
N GLU A 69 -24.70 -1.90 -6.18
CA GLU A 69 -25.28 -2.67 -7.29
C GLU A 69 -26.56 -3.42 -6.88
N HIS A 70 -26.77 -3.67 -5.58
CA HIS A 70 -27.88 -4.45 -5.05
C HIS A 70 -28.96 -3.60 -4.35
N GLY A 71 -28.75 -2.28 -4.24
CA GLY A 71 -29.65 -1.40 -3.52
C GLY A 71 -28.93 -0.23 -2.87
N LEU A 72 -29.42 0.23 -1.74
CA LEU A 72 -28.80 1.35 -1.04
C LEU A 72 -28.73 1.12 0.48
N VAL A 73 -27.69 1.63 1.09
CA VAL A 73 -27.49 1.68 2.54
C VAL A 73 -27.73 3.11 3.01
N ARG A 74 -28.62 3.30 4.00
CA ARG A 74 -28.85 4.60 4.64
C ARG A 74 -28.11 4.69 5.96
N ALA A 75 -27.41 5.80 6.18
CA ALA A 75 -26.69 6.07 7.42
C ALA A 75 -26.57 7.57 7.64
N THR A 76 -26.58 8.02 8.87
CA THR A 76 -26.36 9.44 9.22
C THR A 76 -24.93 9.91 8.87
N ARG A 77 -23.99 8.96 8.81
CA ARG A 77 -22.60 9.20 8.42
C ARG A 77 -22.17 8.17 7.39
N VAL A 78 -21.58 8.63 6.30
CA VAL A 78 -21.08 7.77 5.23
C VAL A 78 -19.61 8.08 5.00
N ILE A 79 -18.75 7.09 5.24
CA ILE A 79 -17.30 7.25 5.22
C ILE A 79 -16.74 6.55 3.98
N ARG A 80 -16.00 7.27 3.18
CA ARG A 80 -15.26 6.75 2.03
C ARG A 80 -13.84 6.38 2.44
N ALA A 81 -13.53 5.10 2.39
CA ALA A 81 -12.19 4.55 2.65
C ALA A 81 -11.80 3.56 1.52
N THR A 82 -11.99 3.98 0.27
CA THR A 82 -11.92 3.12 -0.92
C THR A 82 -10.58 3.17 -1.65
N GLU A 83 -9.60 3.92 -1.13
CA GLU A 83 -8.24 4.03 -1.68
C GLU A 83 -8.23 4.13 -3.22
N GLY A 84 -7.46 3.28 -3.92
CA GLY A 84 -7.37 3.28 -5.37
C GLY A 84 -8.71 3.06 -6.10
N PHE A 85 -9.67 2.39 -5.46
CA PHE A 85 -11.01 2.19 -6.00
C PHE A 85 -11.93 3.42 -5.89
N THR A 86 -11.44 4.51 -5.30
CA THR A 86 -12.14 5.80 -5.30
C THR A 86 -12.45 6.26 -6.72
N ALA A 87 -11.57 6.00 -7.68
CA ALA A 87 -11.77 6.37 -9.08
C ALA A 87 -12.98 5.70 -9.75
N ASP A 88 -13.49 4.59 -9.20
CA ASP A 88 -14.66 3.87 -9.70
C ASP A 88 -15.99 4.48 -9.23
N LEU A 89 -15.95 5.33 -8.20
CA LEU A 89 -17.14 6.00 -7.69
C LEU A 89 -17.58 7.12 -8.62
N GLN A 90 -18.90 7.22 -8.83
CA GLN A 90 -19.49 8.27 -9.66
C GLN A 90 -19.10 9.66 -9.13
N GLY A 91 -18.46 10.46 -9.99
CA GLY A 91 -18.00 11.82 -9.68
C GLY A 91 -16.59 11.89 -9.06
N GLU A 92 -15.99 10.75 -8.72
CA GLU A 92 -14.68 10.67 -8.04
C GLU A 92 -13.51 10.24 -8.95
N HIS A 93 -13.75 10.00 -10.23
CA HIS A 93 -12.76 9.48 -11.19
C HIS A 93 -11.43 10.26 -11.26
N ARG A 94 -11.43 11.53 -10.86
CA ARG A 94 -10.26 12.41 -10.87
C ARG A 94 -9.80 12.83 -9.47
N THR A 95 -10.40 12.28 -8.44
CA THR A 95 -10.06 12.62 -7.04
C THR A 95 -8.74 12.01 -6.65
N TRP A 96 -8.56 10.73 -6.87
CA TRP A 96 -7.29 10.04 -6.71
C TRP A 96 -6.96 9.23 -7.96
N LEU A 97 -5.67 9.22 -8.32
CA LEU A 97 -5.17 8.42 -9.42
C LEU A 97 -5.04 6.97 -8.95
N PRO A 98 -5.65 5.99 -9.62
CA PRO A 98 -5.40 4.59 -9.32
C PRO A 98 -4.04 4.18 -9.89
N MET A 99 -3.10 3.86 -9.02
CA MET A 99 -1.75 3.41 -9.36
C MET A 99 -1.56 1.95 -9.04
N ASN A 100 -1.10 1.16 -10.01
CA ASN A 100 -0.78 -0.24 -9.81
C ASN A 100 0.53 -0.37 -9.01
N SER A 101 0.57 -1.30 -8.08
CA SER A 101 1.75 -1.72 -7.34
C SER A 101 1.76 -3.23 -7.28
N SER A 102 2.87 -3.85 -7.65
CA SER A 102 2.94 -5.30 -7.82
C SER A 102 3.98 -5.92 -6.91
N MET A 103 3.72 -7.13 -6.49
CA MET A 103 4.64 -7.94 -5.68
C MET A 103 4.78 -9.35 -6.23
N ILE A 104 5.93 -9.93 -5.98
CA ILE A 104 6.21 -11.35 -6.15
C ILE A 104 6.65 -11.94 -4.81
N ALA A 105 6.49 -13.24 -4.63
CA ALA A 105 7.13 -13.98 -3.55
C ALA A 105 7.82 -15.20 -4.14
N THR A 106 9.04 -15.45 -3.67
CA THR A 106 9.79 -16.64 -4.06
C THR A 106 9.16 -17.91 -3.49
N GLU A 107 9.55 -19.08 -4.00
CA GLU A 107 9.46 -20.31 -3.20
C GLU A 107 10.27 -20.15 -1.90
N PRO A 108 10.04 -20.99 -0.87
CA PRO A 108 10.92 -20.99 0.31
C PRO A 108 12.35 -21.23 -0.11
N LEU A 109 13.25 -20.33 0.28
CA LEU A 109 14.67 -20.42 -0.09
C LEU A 109 15.43 -21.30 0.92
N PRO A 110 16.41 -22.06 0.45
CA PRO A 110 17.27 -22.87 1.30
C PRO A 110 18.05 -22.03 2.32
N GLU A 111 18.42 -22.62 3.45
CA GLU A 111 19.16 -21.95 4.50
C GLU A 111 20.51 -21.39 4.01
N ALA A 112 21.21 -22.12 3.15
CA ALA A 112 22.47 -21.65 2.55
C ALA A 112 22.32 -20.31 1.80
N VAL A 113 21.17 -20.05 1.17
CA VAL A 113 20.85 -18.76 0.52
C VAL A 113 20.70 -17.66 1.58
N TRP A 114 20.06 -17.97 2.69
CA TRP A 114 19.89 -17.04 3.80
C TRP A 114 21.21 -16.72 4.51
N ASP A 115 22.10 -17.71 4.66
CA ASP A 115 23.45 -17.51 5.19
C ASP A 115 24.27 -16.59 4.28
N GLU A 116 24.10 -16.71 2.96
CA GLU A 116 24.76 -15.83 2.00
C GLU A 116 24.17 -14.41 2.02
N ILE A 117 22.85 -14.25 2.08
CA ILE A 117 22.17 -12.94 2.15
C ILE A 117 22.39 -12.29 3.52
N GLY A 118 22.43 -13.05 4.61
CA GLY A 118 22.65 -12.56 5.98
C GLY A 118 21.49 -11.75 6.55
N TRP A 119 20.27 -11.89 6.04
CA TRP A 119 19.07 -11.13 6.46
C TRP A 119 18.43 -11.75 7.72
N ASN A 120 19.12 -11.68 8.82
CA ASN A 120 18.71 -12.35 10.07
C ASN A 120 17.85 -11.47 10.99
N GLY A 121 17.97 -10.15 10.89
CA GLY A 121 17.17 -9.20 11.66
C GLY A 121 15.74 -9.05 11.16
N HIS A 122 15.41 -9.62 9.97
CA HIS A 122 14.09 -9.54 9.34
C HIS A 122 13.59 -8.10 9.13
N GLU A 123 14.50 -7.17 8.90
CA GLU A 123 14.16 -5.80 8.56
C GLU A 123 13.27 -5.74 7.30
N THR A 124 12.39 -4.77 7.23
CA THR A 124 11.77 -4.40 5.96
C THR A 124 12.77 -3.57 5.17
N LEU A 125 12.86 -3.81 3.87
CA LEU A 125 13.87 -3.22 3.00
C LEU A 125 13.21 -2.34 1.94
N GLY A 126 13.85 -1.23 1.62
CA GLY A 126 13.58 -0.40 0.44
C GLY A 126 14.89 0.20 -0.07
N ASP A 127 14.94 0.57 -1.34
CA ASP A 127 16.05 1.31 -1.91
C ASP A 127 15.73 2.80 -2.04
N PHE A 128 16.70 3.60 -2.50
CA PHE A 128 16.57 5.03 -2.73
C PHE A 128 16.24 5.38 -4.19
N ALA A 129 15.83 4.41 -5.00
CA ALA A 129 15.42 4.68 -6.37
C ALA A 129 14.14 5.54 -6.40
N HIS A 130 13.99 6.37 -7.43
CA HIS A 130 12.79 7.19 -7.61
C HIS A 130 11.51 6.33 -7.70
N VAL A 131 11.58 5.21 -8.41
CA VAL A 131 10.59 4.14 -8.37
C VAL A 131 11.21 3.00 -7.55
N TYR A 132 11.10 3.12 -6.24
CA TYR A 132 11.78 2.24 -5.30
C TYR A 132 11.17 0.84 -5.24
N MET A 133 12.02 -0.14 -4.94
CA MET A 133 11.61 -1.48 -4.54
C MET A 133 11.34 -1.52 -3.03
N TYR A 134 10.60 -2.53 -2.61
CA TYR A 134 10.41 -2.86 -1.21
C TYR A 134 10.37 -4.38 -1.03
N ALA A 135 10.95 -4.86 0.06
CA ALA A 135 11.06 -6.29 0.31
C ALA A 135 11.02 -6.64 1.79
N GLN A 136 10.69 -7.89 2.07
CA GLN A 136 10.83 -8.49 3.39
C GLN A 136 11.09 -9.99 3.29
N ARG A 137 11.84 -10.53 4.25
CA ARG A 137 11.90 -11.98 4.48
C ARG A 137 10.65 -12.41 5.21
N THR A 138 9.89 -13.37 4.65
CA THR A 138 8.66 -13.89 5.25
C THR A 138 8.95 -14.89 6.37
N ALA A 139 7.92 -15.25 7.17
CA ALA A 139 8.07 -16.20 8.25
C ALA A 139 8.37 -17.64 7.78
N ASP A 140 8.01 -17.96 6.52
CA ASP A 140 8.26 -19.24 5.86
C ASP A 140 9.45 -19.19 4.88
N ASN A 141 10.41 -18.28 5.13
CA ASN A 141 11.67 -18.18 4.41
C ASN A 141 11.53 -17.91 2.89
N ARG A 142 10.63 -17.02 2.51
CA ARG A 142 10.54 -16.47 1.16
C ARG A 142 11.03 -15.03 1.15
N ILE A 143 11.39 -14.52 -0.01
CA ILE A 143 11.51 -13.08 -0.23
C ILE A 143 10.20 -12.60 -0.85
N ALA A 144 9.43 -11.78 -0.12
CA ALA A 144 8.36 -10.98 -0.71
C ALA A 144 8.99 -9.68 -1.22
N PHE A 145 8.90 -9.44 -2.53
CA PHE A 145 9.60 -8.37 -3.22
C PHE A 145 8.63 -7.60 -4.11
N GLY A 146 8.57 -6.30 -3.98
CA GLY A 146 7.63 -5.46 -4.69
C GLY A 146 8.27 -4.26 -5.34
N GLY A 147 7.54 -3.69 -6.28
CA GLY A 147 7.85 -2.47 -6.98
C GLY A 147 6.64 -2.01 -7.79
N ARG A 148 6.71 -0.81 -8.35
CA ARG A 148 5.55 -0.25 -9.05
C ARG A 148 5.30 -0.85 -10.43
N GLY A 149 6.30 -1.45 -11.06
CA GLY A 149 6.17 -1.96 -12.43
C GLY A 149 5.76 -0.84 -13.41
N VAL A 150 4.57 -0.95 -14.03
CA VAL A 150 3.92 0.11 -14.81
C VAL A 150 2.85 0.75 -13.92
N PRO A 151 3.18 1.83 -13.17
CA PRO A 151 2.34 2.32 -12.09
C PRO A 151 1.01 2.89 -12.60
N TYR A 152 1.04 3.68 -13.66
CA TYR A 152 -0.17 4.23 -14.27
C TYR A 152 -0.34 3.76 -15.72
N ARG A 153 -1.56 3.37 -16.08
CA ARG A 153 -1.95 3.00 -17.44
C ARG A 153 -3.03 3.93 -17.96
N TYR A 154 -2.91 4.32 -19.23
CA TYR A 154 -3.85 5.22 -19.88
C TYR A 154 -5.30 4.83 -19.61
N GLY A 155 -6.13 5.81 -19.26
CA GLY A 155 -7.53 5.60 -18.93
C GLY A 155 -7.77 5.02 -17.53
N SER A 156 -6.82 5.14 -16.61
CA SER A 156 -6.92 4.61 -15.23
C SER A 156 -7.14 3.09 -15.16
N ARG A 157 -6.59 2.35 -16.13
CA ARG A 157 -6.68 0.89 -16.11
C ARG A 157 -5.84 0.31 -14.98
N VAL A 158 -6.46 -0.58 -14.21
CA VAL A 158 -5.83 -1.26 -13.07
C VAL A 158 -5.76 -2.76 -13.32
N ASP A 159 -4.89 -3.44 -12.57
CA ASP A 159 -4.89 -4.89 -12.49
C ASP A 159 -6.17 -5.33 -11.76
N THR A 160 -6.85 -6.32 -12.30
CA THR A 160 -8.10 -6.85 -11.77
C THR A 160 -7.84 -8.10 -10.93
N ASP A 161 -8.69 -8.34 -9.95
CA ASP A 161 -8.67 -9.56 -9.12
C ASP A 161 -7.32 -9.84 -8.44
N GLY A 162 -6.53 -8.77 -8.18
CA GLY A 162 -5.21 -8.89 -7.58
C GLY A 162 -4.15 -9.54 -8.49
N SER A 163 -4.46 -9.79 -9.76
CA SER A 163 -3.49 -10.32 -10.73
C SER A 163 -2.48 -9.27 -11.15
N THR A 164 -1.29 -9.68 -11.57
CA THR A 164 -0.29 -8.79 -12.18
C THR A 164 0.17 -9.35 -13.52
N GLN A 165 0.71 -8.48 -14.37
CA GLN A 165 1.13 -8.85 -15.72
C GLN A 165 2.43 -9.68 -15.69
N ASP A 166 2.54 -10.70 -16.54
CA ASP A 166 3.74 -11.55 -16.66
C ASP A 166 5.02 -10.74 -16.90
N GLN A 167 4.94 -9.67 -17.68
CA GLN A 167 6.09 -8.79 -17.89
C GLN A 167 6.54 -8.12 -16.60
N THR A 168 5.62 -7.69 -15.74
CA THR A 168 5.92 -7.12 -14.43
C THR A 168 6.56 -8.17 -13.52
N VAL A 169 6.03 -9.39 -13.51
CA VAL A 169 6.62 -10.51 -12.75
C VAL A 169 8.06 -10.75 -13.18
N ARG A 170 8.31 -10.84 -14.49
CA ARG A 170 9.68 -11.03 -15.02
C ARG A 170 10.61 -9.88 -14.65
N SER A 171 10.13 -8.64 -14.71
CA SER A 171 10.93 -7.46 -14.33
C SER A 171 11.27 -7.44 -12.84
N LEU A 172 10.32 -7.77 -11.97
CA LEU A 172 10.55 -7.87 -10.54
C LEU A 172 11.50 -9.03 -10.19
N ALA A 173 11.36 -10.19 -10.85
CA ALA A 173 12.26 -11.32 -10.65
C ALA A 173 13.70 -11.02 -11.10
N ALA A 174 13.87 -10.29 -12.21
CA ALA A 174 15.17 -9.81 -12.65
C ALA A 174 15.79 -8.83 -11.64
N LEU A 175 15.02 -7.86 -11.17
CA LEU A 175 15.47 -6.90 -10.17
C LEU A 175 15.83 -7.58 -8.84
N LEU A 176 15.01 -8.54 -8.39
CA LEU A 176 15.29 -9.34 -7.19
C LEU A 176 16.63 -10.09 -7.33
N ARG A 177 16.88 -10.72 -8.47
CA ARG A 177 18.15 -11.39 -8.76
C ARG A 177 19.32 -10.42 -8.72
N ASP A 178 19.16 -9.22 -9.25
CA ASP A 178 20.22 -8.22 -9.28
C ASP A 178 20.57 -7.73 -7.86
N PHE A 179 19.60 -7.63 -6.97
CA PHE A 179 19.81 -7.31 -5.54
C PHE A 179 20.34 -8.49 -4.73
N PHE A 180 19.84 -9.70 -5.00
CA PHE A 180 20.14 -10.94 -4.28
C PHE A 180 20.53 -12.06 -5.25
N PRO A 181 21.74 -12.07 -5.80
CA PRO A 181 22.17 -13.12 -6.74
C PRO A 181 22.04 -14.54 -6.16
N ALA A 182 22.26 -14.70 -4.84
CA ALA A 182 22.10 -15.98 -4.13
C ALA A 182 20.66 -16.54 -4.20
N ALA A 183 19.65 -15.71 -4.43
CA ALA A 183 18.28 -16.18 -4.59
C ALA A 183 18.00 -16.80 -5.97
N ALA A 184 18.94 -16.69 -6.91
CA ALA A 184 18.86 -17.32 -8.23
C ALA A 184 19.45 -18.74 -8.17
N ILE A 185 18.58 -19.73 -8.01
CA ILE A 185 18.90 -21.16 -7.95
C ILE A 185 18.55 -21.85 -9.29
N ASP A 186 18.87 -23.12 -9.43
CA ASP A 186 18.44 -23.95 -10.56
C ASP A 186 18.59 -23.29 -11.95
N GLY A 187 19.83 -22.96 -12.34
CA GLY A 187 20.10 -22.38 -13.66
C GLY A 187 20.03 -20.85 -13.71
N GLY A 188 20.08 -20.18 -12.54
CA GLY A 188 20.17 -18.72 -12.43
C GLY A 188 18.81 -18.01 -12.49
N GLN A 189 17.73 -18.73 -12.24
CA GLN A 189 16.40 -18.17 -12.13
C GLN A 189 15.96 -18.04 -10.66
N VAL A 190 15.23 -16.99 -10.36
CA VAL A 190 14.56 -16.83 -9.05
C VAL A 190 13.26 -17.63 -9.09
N PRO A 191 13.05 -18.61 -8.21
CA PRO A 191 11.84 -19.42 -8.19
C PRO A 191 10.68 -18.60 -7.61
N ILE A 192 9.71 -18.20 -8.43
CA ILE A 192 8.55 -17.41 -8.04
C ILE A 192 7.34 -18.31 -7.77
N ALA A 193 6.85 -18.27 -6.52
CA ALA A 193 5.65 -19.01 -6.12
C ALA A 193 4.36 -18.20 -6.31
N HIS A 194 4.41 -16.89 -6.03
CA HIS A 194 3.23 -16.04 -6.02
C HIS A 194 3.53 -14.69 -6.67
N ALA A 195 2.54 -14.13 -7.33
CA ALA A 195 2.55 -12.76 -7.82
C ALA A 195 1.16 -12.14 -7.62
N TRP A 196 1.12 -10.89 -7.19
CA TRP A 196 -0.13 -10.15 -6.99
C TRP A 196 0.06 -8.66 -7.20
N ALA A 197 -1.06 -7.96 -7.40
CA ALA A 197 -1.10 -6.52 -7.54
C ALA A 197 -2.11 -5.90 -6.57
N VAL A 198 -1.84 -4.66 -6.20
CA VAL A 198 -2.74 -3.78 -5.44
C VAL A 198 -2.88 -2.46 -6.17
N VAL A 199 -3.95 -1.72 -5.86
CA VAL A 199 -4.22 -0.42 -6.44
C VAL A 199 -4.12 0.65 -5.35
N LEU A 200 -3.19 1.57 -5.51
CA LEU A 200 -3.00 2.70 -4.61
C LEU A 200 -3.86 3.87 -5.05
N GLY A 201 -4.45 4.60 -4.12
CA GLY A 201 -5.09 5.89 -4.37
C GLY A 201 -4.09 7.03 -4.22
N VAL A 202 -3.77 7.74 -5.30
CA VAL A 202 -2.76 8.79 -5.30
C VAL A 202 -3.40 10.15 -5.52
N PRO A 203 -3.44 11.03 -4.50
CA PRO A 203 -3.82 12.44 -4.67
C PRO A 203 -2.84 13.18 -5.57
N ARG A 204 -3.25 14.29 -6.17
CA ARG A 204 -2.42 15.04 -7.14
C ARG A 204 -1.13 15.61 -6.53
N ASP A 205 -1.14 15.87 -5.24
CA ASP A 205 -0.01 16.38 -4.45
C ASP A 205 0.63 15.33 -3.54
N TRP A 206 0.24 14.06 -3.71
CA TRP A 206 0.75 12.91 -2.96
C TRP A 206 0.52 12.98 -1.44
N SER A 207 -0.43 13.79 -0.99
CA SER A 207 -0.72 14.00 0.42
C SER A 207 -2.01 13.30 0.83
N ALA A 208 -1.94 12.48 1.88
CA ALA A 208 -3.11 11.80 2.44
C ALA A 208 -4.12 12.79 3.03
N THR A 209 -5.38 12.37 3.11
CA THR A 209 -6.42 13.15 3.76
C THR A 209 -7.27 12.31 4.69
N VAL A 210 -7.70 12.95 5.79
CA VAL A 210 -8.73 12.45 6.70
C VAL A 210 -9.69 13.60 6.97
N GLY A 211 -10.98 13.41 6.74
CA GLY A 211 -11.94 14.50 6.93
C GLY A 211 -13.36 14.02 7.23
N HIS A 212 -14.14 14.91 7.86
CA HIS A 212 -15.55 14.68 8.14
C HIS A 212 -16.34 16.00 8.13
N ASP A 213 -17.28 16.13 7.20
CA ASP A 213 -18.21 17.27 7.17
C ASP A 213 -19.46 16.94 8.01
N SER A 214 -19.57 17.54 9.17
CA SER A 214 -20.70 17.33 10.10
C SER A 214 -22.06 17.77 9.54
N ARG A 215 -22.10 18.67 8.55
CA ARG A 215 -23.34 19.15 7.93
C ARG A 215 -23.93 18.10 6.97
N THR A 216 -23.07 17.40 6.27
CA THR A 216 -23.48 16.38 5.28
C THR A 216 -23.38 14.97 5.83
N GLY A 217 -22.63 14.75 6.89
CA GLY A 217 -22.31 13.44 7.43
C GLY A 217 -21.31 12.65 6.56
N LEU A 218 -20.72 13.28 5.53
CA LEU A 218 -19.73 12.64 4.69
C LEU A 218 -18.35 12.72 5.31
N GLY A 219 -17.62 11.61 5.25
CA GLY A 219 -16.23 11.57 5.67
C GLY A 219 -15.36 10.79 4.67
N CYS A 220 -14.06 10.97 4.80
CA CYS A 220 -13.10 10.20 4.01
C CYS A 220 -11.80 9.99 4.78
N ALA A 221 -11.12 8.91 4.44
CA ALA A 221 -9.74 8.66 4.83
C ALA A 221 -9.05 7.90 3.70
N GLY A 222 -7.83 8.31 3.32
CA GLY A 222 -7.08 7.64 2.27
C GLY A 222 -6.07 8.53 1.56
N GLY A 223 -5.60 8.07 0.40
CA GLY A 223 -4.55 8.75 -0.36
C GLY A 223 -3.16 8.53 0.22
N TYR A 224 -2.91 7.36 0.81
CA TYR A 224 -1.68 7.06 1.58
C TYR A 224 -0.45 6.78 0.72
N VAL A 225 -0.60 6.59 -0.57
CA VAL A 225 0.49 6.45 -1.56
C VAL A 225 1.54 5.39 -1.17
N GLY A 226 1.08 4.24 -0.68
CA GLY A 226 1.95 3.11 -0.30
C GLY A 226 2.25 3.00 1.20
N THR A 227 2.01 4.04 2.01
CA THR A 227 2.24 4.00 3.47
C THR A 227 1.01 3.56 4.28
N GLY A 228 -0.01 3.01 3.60
CA GLY A 228 -1.34 2.74 4.15
C GLY A 228 -1.37 1.85 5.38
N VAL A 229 -0.52 0.84 5.48
CA VAL A 229 -0.54 -0.12 6.59
C VAL A 229 -0.39 0.59 7.95
N THR A 230 0.53 1.53 8.06
CA THR A 230 0.75 2.31 9.28
C THR A 230 -0.24 3.47 9.39
N ALA A 231 -0.42 4.20 8.30
CA ALA A 231 -1.23 5.43 8.27
C ALA A 231 -2.72 5.17 8.56
N THR A 232 -3.28 4.04 8.15
CA THR A 232 -4.71 3.73 8.36
C THR A 232 -5.10 3.63 9.83
N ASN A 233 -4.22 3.16 10.72
CA ASN A 233 -4.50 3.16 12.15
C ASN A 233 -4.63 4.59 12.70
N LEU A 234 -3.68 5.45 12.37
CA LEU A 234 -3.72 6.86 12.79
C LEU A 234 -4.93 7.57 12.16
N ALA A 235 -5.20 7.33 10.87
CA ALA A 235 -6.34 7.91 10.14
C ALA A 235 -7.69 7.49 10.75
N GLY A 236 -7.83 6.22 11.11
CA GLY A 236 -9.05 5.72 11.77
C GLY A 236 -9.29 6.39 13.12
N ARG A 237 -8.25 6.58 13.93
CA ARG A 237 -8.32 7.31 15.20
C ARG A 237 -8.67 8.79 14.99
N THR A 238 -7.98 9.47 14.06
CA THR A 238 -8.28 10.86 13.70
C THR A 238 -9.73 11.01 13.25
N LEU A 239 -10.20 10.12 12.35
CA LEU A 239 -11.57 10.15 11.85
C LEU A 239 -12.60 9.90 12.95
N ALA A 240 -12.32 8.99 13.88
CA ALA A 240 -13.18 8.74 15.03
C ALA A 240 -13.31 9.98 15.91
N ASP A 241 -12.21 10.70 16.18
CA ASP A 241 -12.22 11.92 16.98
C ASP A 241 -12.98 13.06 16.27
N LEU A 242 -12.81 13.21 14.96
CA LEU A 242 -13.58 14.17 14.13
C LEU A 242 -15.09 13.86 14.19
N ILE A 243 -15.49 12.60 14.02
CA ILE A 243 -16.90 12.18 14.02
C ILE A 243 -17.54 12.37 15.39
N LEU A 244 -16.79 12.13 16.46
CA LEU A 244 -17.27 12.23 17.85
C LEU A 244 -17.13 13.64 18.43
N GLY A 245 -16.55 14.59 17.68
CA GLY A 245 -16.34 15.96 18.13
C GLY A 245 -15.34 16.08 19.28
N ARG A 246 -14.36 15.18 19.35
CA ARG A 246 -13.31 15.21 20.38
C ARG A 246 -12.24 16.23 20.03
N ASP A 247 -11.81 17.02 21.01
CA ASP A 247 -10.71 17.97 20.85
C ASP A 247 -9.38 17.30 21.27
N THR A 248 -8.68 16.71 20.30
CA THR A 248 -7.39 16.03 20.48
C THR A 248 -6.35 16.57 19.50
N ASP A 249 -5.07 16.26 19.73
CA ASP A 249 -4.01 16.63 18.79
C ASP A 249 -4.18 15.98 17.42
N LEU A 250 -4.88 14.85 17.35
CA LEU A 250 -5.14 14.14 16.08
C LEU A 250 -5.99 14.96 15.11
N VAL A 251 -6.96 15.74 15.62
CA VAL A 251 -7.83 16.56 14.77
C VAL A 251 -7.15 17.86 14.27
N ARG A 252 -5.91 18.12 14.72
CA ARG A 252 -5.08 19.25 14.29
C ARG A 252 -3.95 18.84 13.34
N LEU A 253 -3.84 17.56 13.00
CA LEU A 253 -2.81 17.06 12.08
C LEU A 253 -2.97 17.70 10.69
N PRO A 254 -1.88 17.95 9.95
CA PRO A 254 -1.91 18.64 8.66
C PRO A 254 -2.77 17.96 7.57
N TRP A 255 -3.02 16.68 7.69
CA TRP A 255 -3.86 15.93 6.74
C TRP A 255 -5.36 16.06 6.99
N VAL A 256 -5.77 16.71 8.11
CA VAL A 256 -7.19 16.90 8.41
C VAL A 256 -7.79 17.89 7.43
N ASP A 257 -8.87 17.47 6.76
CA ASP A 257 -9.58 18.22 5.70
C ASP A 257 -8.68 18.73 4.57
N HIS A 258 -7.51 18.08 4.37
CA HIS A 258 -6.64 18.39 3.25
C HIS A 258 -7.34 18.10 1.91
N ARG A 259 -7.22 19.04 0.95
CA ARG A 259 -7.89 18.97 -0.35
C ARG A 259 -6.88 19.12 -1.48
N ALA A 260 -6.46 17.99 -2.02
CA ALA A 260 -5.67 17.97 -3.25
C ALA A 260 -6.48 18.47 -4.45
N ARG A 261 -5.79 19.09 -5.41
CA ARG A 261 -6.40 19.36 -6.73
C ARG A 261 -6.83 18.04 -7.38
N ARG A 262 -7.91 18.09 -8.16
CA ARG A 262 -8.28 16.96 -9.00
C ARG A 262 -7.24 16.73 -10.09
N TRP A 263 -6.96 15.48 -10.39
CA TRP A 263 -6.11 15.10 -11.50
C TRP A 263 -6.64 15.64 -12.84
N GLU A 264 -5.73 15.84 -13.76
CA GLU A 264 -6.03 16.28 -15.12
C GLU A 264 -6.95 15.27 -15.83
N VAL A 265 -7.59 15.70 -16.91
CA VAL A 265 -8.28 14.79 -17.85
C VAL A 265 -7.26 14.09 -18.75
N GLU A 266 -7.60 12.90 -19.28
CA GLU A 266 -6.78 12.30 -20.32
C GLU A 266 -6.76 13.16 -21.61
N PRO A 267 -5.65 13.21 -22.35
CA PRO A 267 -4.39 12.50 -22.14
C PRO A 267 -3.42 13.22 -21.18
N LEU A 268 -3.74 14.42 -20.69
CA LEU A 268 -2.86 15.24 -19.87
C LEU A 268 -2.47 14.53 -18.57
N ARG A 269 -3.39 13.77 -17.99
CA ARG A 269 -3.12 12.96 -16.78
C ARG A 269 -2.04 11.90 -17.04
N TYR A 270 -2.11 11.19 -18.16
CA TYR A 270 -1.10 10.21 -18.55
C TYR A 270 0.28 10.83 -18.75
N LEU A 271 0.33 12.05 -19.27
CA LEU A 271 1.60 12.77 -19.49
C LEU A 271 2.16 13.40 -18.20
N ALA A 272 1.34 13.56 -17.16
CA ALA A 272 1.71 14.19 -15.88
C ALA A 272 2.22 13.18 -14.83
N VAL A 273 2.10 11.89 -15.10
CA VAL A 273 2.55 10.78 -14.25
C VAL A 273 3.78 10.13 -14.86
#